data_0bd635c790e03333a18bcdb2a0f18372
#
_entry.id   0bd635c790e03333a18bcdb2a0f18372
#
_cell.length_a   1.000
_cell.length_b   1.000
_cell.length_c   1.000
_cell.angle_alpha   90.00
_cell.angle_beta   90.00
_cell.angle_gamma   90.00
#
_symmetry.space_group_name_H-M   'P 1'
#
loop_
_entity.id
_entity.type
_entity.pdbx_description
1 polymer ?
#
loop_
_entity_poly.entity_id
_entity_poly.type
_entity_poly.pdbx_seq_one_letter_code
_entity_poly.pdbx_strand_id
1 'polypeptide(L)'
;MGLLVKFSFATLAFFSCMTVANALQYNVGDFNFKLTGYGTSGIIQPDFETPVFIGDWRVRGQMDFSPNETHKFGAVYSIDAAATDDGRAFREAFGYYELQNTGRIEIGFTDSIARKLGVGLPDVGGLRINDRPIFHKKIVPDGPVISDTTLTTGRRALRTNIVSAPRSGAQYGLSIAGITDDYDFAVDMGLKIRRPSGKLKRAFSFGTSFMDNPHGFSTDVYAPAVTSDWRAQFTAGMNIQYNSWIWGTTARVIYDENPIGPISDGIVAGTGVSYDLMKYSVSLTYMFSDTGVWNRDVKDFMDHMLIGSFRYKYSENVDGWISLGITSETPFVSAGMRITF
;
A
#
# COMPACT_ATOMS: atom_id res chain seq x y z
N MET A 1 -14.66 -31.54 9.33
CA MET A 1 -13.61 -32.33 8.68
C MET A 1 -13.09 -31.73 7.36
N GLY A 2 -13.90 -31.06 6.56
CA GLY A 2 -13.46 -30.43 5.30
C GLY A 2 -12.51 -29.21 5.42
N LEU A 3 -12.55 -28.48 6.51
CA LEU A 3 -11.74 -27.27 6.74
C LEU A 3 -10.29 -27.61 7.09
N LEU A 4 -10.08 -28.66 7.90
CA LEU A 4 -8.74 -29.16 8.28
C LEU A 4 -7.96 -29.72 7.07
N VAL A 5 -8.65 -30.37 6.12
CA VAL A 5 -8.04 -30.94 4.90
C VAL A 5 -7.62 -29.81 3.94
N LYS A 6 -8.41 -28.75 3.78
CA LYS A 6 -8.04 -27.58 2.96
C LYS A 6 -6.88 -26.80 3.57
N PHE A 7 -6.81 -26.72 4.88
CA PHE A 7 -5.69 -26.09 5.60
C PHE A 7 -4.40 -26.88 5.39
N SER A 8 -4.45 -28.21 5.43
CA SER A 8 -3.29 -29.08 5.22
C SER A 8 -2.73 -28.98 3.80
N PHE A 9 -3.57 -28.89 2.77
CA PHE A 9 -3.11 -28.78 1.38
C PHE A 9 -2.50 -27.40 1.07
N ALA A 10 -3.11 -26.32 1.55
CA ALA A 10 -2.56 -24.96 1.37
C ALA A 10 -1.23 -24.83 2.12
N THR A 11 -1.14 -25.36 3.33
CA THR A 11 0.08 -25.35 4.14
C THR A 11 1.18 -26.23 3.52
N LEU A 12 0.84 -27.41 2.95
CA LEU A 12 1.80 -28.28 2.30
C LEU A 12 2.32 -27.72 0.97
N ALA A 13 1.47 -27.10 0.16
CA ALA A 13 1.87 -26.41 -1.06
C ALA A 13 2.76 -25.18 -0.75
N PHE A 14 2.48 -24.52 0.37
CA PHE A 14 3.28 -23.40 0.84
C PHE A 14 4.66 -23.84 1.35
N PHE A 15 4.74 -24.98 2.06
CA PHE A 15 6.00 -25.55 2.54
C PHE A 15 6.89 -26.10 1.40
N SER A 16 6.32 -26.61 0.33
CA SER A 16 7.11 -27.08 -0.82
C SER A 16 7.73 -25.93 -1.64
N CYS A 17 7.21 -24.70 -1.55
CA CYS A 17 7.83 -23.50 -2.14
C CYS A 17 8.96 -22.91 -1.28
N MET A 18 9.13 -23.35 -0.03
CA MET A 18 10.14 -22.79 0.89
C MET A 18 11.59 -23.04 0.47
N THR A 19 11.86 -23.95 -0.42
CA THR A 19 13.24 -24.31 -0.80
C THR A 19 13.88 -23.38 -1.83
N VAL A 20 13.16 -22.39 -2.37
CA VAL A 20 13.64 -21.51 -3.45
C VAL A 20 13.34 -20.02 -3.17
N ALA A 21 13.36 -19.61 -1.92
CA ALA A 21 13.02 -18.23 -1.55
C ALA A 21 14.23 -17.29 -1.63
N ASN A 22 14.89 -17.19 -2.78
CA ASN A 22 15.89 -16.16 -3.05
C ASN A 22 15.44 -15.32 -4.26
N ALA A 23 15.62 -14.00 -4.17
CA ALA A 23 15.43 -13.15 -5.34
C ALA A 23 16.29 -13.69 -6.50
N LEU A 24 15.65 -14.04 -7.60
CA LEU A 24 16.38 -14.46 -8.78
C LEU A 24 16.95 -13.21 -9.46
N GLN A 25 18.27 -13.09 -9.46
CA GLN A 25 18.97 -12.05 -10.19
C GLN A 25 19.91 -12.68 -11.20
N TYR A 26 19.82 -12.22 -12.43
CA TYR A 26 20.64 -12.72 -13.53
C TYR A 26 21.18 -11.53 -14.35
N ASN A 27 22.49 -11.48 -14.52
CA ASN A 27 23.18 -10.43 -15.25
C ASN A 27 23.80 -11.02 -16.52
N VAL A 28 23.53 -10.41 -17.68
CA VAL A 28 24.12 -10.76 -18.97
C VAL A 28 24.58 -9.50 -19.67
N GLY A 29 25.87 -9.25 -19.68
CA GLY A 29 26.43 -8.01 -20.22
C GLY A 29 25.81 -6.81 -19.47
N ASP A 30 25.26 -5.88 -20.24
CA ASP A 30 24.62 -4.66 -19.73
C ASP A 30 23.17 -4.88 -19.25
N PHE A 31 22.65 -6.11 -19.33
CA PHE A 31 21.31 -6.46 -18.89
C PHE A 31 21.32 -7.06 -17.51
N ASN A 32 20.40 -6.58 -16.67
CA ASN A 32 20.12 -7.13 -15.34
C ASN A 32 18.64 -7.51 -15.26
N PHE A 33 18.39 -8.77 -14.94
CA PHE A 33 17.06 -9.29 -14.66
C PHE A 33 16.92 -9.55 -13.18
N LYS A 34 15.83 -9.09 -12.61
CA LYS A 34 15.51 -9.31 -11.20
C LYS A 34 14.07 -9.78 -11.06
N LEU A 35 13.86 -10.91 -10.39
CA LEU A 35 12.56 -11.40 -9.97
C LEU A 35 12.48 -11.33 -8.46
N THR A 36 11.46 -10.68 -7.95
CA THR A 36 11.19 -10.53 -6.52
C THR A 36 9.73 -10.78 -6.25
N GLY A 37 9.39 -11.06 -5.02
CA GLY A 37 7.99 -11.22 -4.66
C GLY A 37 7.79 -11.53 -3.18
N TYR A 38 6.54 -11.73 -2.84
CA TYR A 38 6.14 -12.24 -1.54
C TYR A 38 4.84 -13.02 -1.67
N GLY A 39 4.60 -13.91 -0.73
CA GLY A 39 3.33 -14.56 -0.49
C GLY A 39 2.98 -14.46 0.99
N THR A 40 1.78 -14.02 1.30
CA THR A 40 1.21 -13.99 2.66
C THR A 40 0.00 -14.91 2.70
N SER A 41 -0.10 -15.71 3.73
CA SER A 41 -1.23 -16.60 3.96
C SER A 41 -1.57 -16.60 5.45
N GLY A 42 -2.84 -16.51 5.79
CA GLY A 42 -3.27 -16.44 7.16
C GLY A 42 -4.78 -16.55 7.34
N ILE A 43 -5.20 -16.31 8.54
CA ILE A 43 -6.61 -16.24 8.92
C ILE A 43 -6.87 -14.93 9.65
N ILE A 44 -8.06 -14.41 9.50
CA ILE A 44 -8.62 -13.35 10.33
C ILE A 44 -9.94 -13.83 10.89
N GLN A 45 -10.17 -13.57 12.16
CA GLN A 45 -11.40 -13.92 12.85
C GLN A 45 -12.00 -12.63 13.41
N PRO A 46 -12.96 -12.01 12.72
CA PRO A 46 -13.69 -10.86 13.21
C PRO A 46 -14.70 -11.31 14.27
N ASP A 47 -14.90 -10.49 15.28
CA ASP A 47 -15.85 -10.69 16.39
C ASP A 47 -15.81 -12.09 17.04
N PHE A 48 -14.64 -12.76 16.96
CA PHE A 48 -14.45 -14.14 17.40
C PHE A 48 -15.41 -15.17 16.80
N GLU A 49 -16.03 -14.83 15.68
CA GLU A 49 -16.94 -15.69 14.93
C GLU A 49 -16.19 -16.66 14.00
N THR A 50 -16.68 -16.83 12.77
CA THR A 50 -16.10 -17.75 11.80
C THR A 50 -14.80 -17.18 11.21
N PRO A 51 -13.68 -17.92 11.34
CA PRO A 51 -12.42 -17.47 10.75
C PRO A 51 -12.49 -17.43 9.22
N VAL A 52 -11.97 -16.36 8.64
CA VAL A 52 -11.87 -16.15 7.19
C VAL A 52 -10.41 -16.33 6.78
N PHE A 53 -10.19 -17.09 5.70
CA PHE A 53 -8.87 -17.22 5.10
C PHE A 53 -8.50 -15.92 4.38
N ILE A 54 -7.28 -15.44 4.64
CA ILE A 54 -6.68 -14.32 3.94
C ILE A 54 -5.41 -14.78 3.24
N GLY A 55 -5.23 -14.33 2.02
CA GLY A 55 -4.04 -14.61 1.24
C GLY A 55 -3.75 -13.47 0.29
N ASP A 56 -2.48 -13.18 0.14
CA ASP A 56 -2.00 -12.13 -0.77
C ASP A 56 -0.62 -12.52 -1.30
N TRP A 57 -0.40 -12.34 -2.57
CA TRP A 57 0.89 -12.59 -3.18
C TRP A 57 1.20 -11.57 -4.25
N ARG A 58 2.49 -11.33 -4.45
CA ARG A 58 3.01 -10.48 -5.52
C ARG A 58 4.24 -11.09 -6.12
N VAL A 59 4.32 -11.04 -7.43
CA VAL A 59 5.53 -11.33 -8.19
C VAL A 59 5.86 -10.11 -9.03
N ARG A 60 7.11 -9.66 -8.98
CA ARG A 60 7.61 -8.51 -9.73
C ARG A 60 8.86 -8.88 -10.51
N GLY A 61 8.76 -8.80 -11.83
CA GLY A 61 9.89 -8.85 -12.75
C GLY A 61 10.37 -7.44 -13.08
N GLN A 62 11.67 -7.27 -13.09
CA GLN A 62 12.33 -6.04 -13.53
C GLN A 62 13.46 -6.41 -14.49
N MET A 63 13.55 -5.69 -15.58
CA MET A 63 14.63 -5.79 -16.55
C MET A 63 15.26 -4.41 -16.70
N ASP A 64 16.56 -4.34 -16.55
CA ASP A 64 17.35 -3.14 -16.67
C ASP A 64 18.39 -3.32 -17.79
N PHE A 65 18.61 -2.28 -18.57
CA PHE A 65 19.67 -2.15 -19.54
C PHE A 65 20.45 -0.88 -19.27
N SER A 66 21.74 -1.00 -19.02
CA SER A 66 22.63 0.11 -18.66
C SER A 66 23.79 0.17 -19.65
N PRO A 67 23.63 0.85 -20.79
CA PRO A 67 24.69 0.97 -21.81
C PRO A 67 25.92 1.72 -21.30
N ASN A 68 25.78 2.47 -20.24
CA ASN A 68 26.85 3.14 -19.51
C ASN A 68 26.38 3.47 -18.08
N GLU A 69 27.28 4.03 -17.26
CA GLU A 69 26.98 4.37 -15.87
C GLU A 69 25.92 5.48 -15.71
N THR A 70 25.72 6.29 -16.73
CA THR A 70 24.86 7.48 -16.67
C THR A 70 23.42 7.19 -17.07
N HIS A 71 23.21 6.29 -18.04
CA HIS A 71 21.93 6.02 -18.65
C HIS A 71 21.44 4.62 -18.31
N LYS A 72 20.20 4.53 -17.87
CA LYS A 72 19.55 3.27 -17.58
C LYS A 72 18.15 3.24 -18.17
N PHE A 73 17.85 2.20 -18.90
CA PHE A 73 16.52 1.89 -19.41
C PHE A 73 16.00 0.66 -18.69
N GLY A 74 14.71 0.55 -18.53
CA GLY A 74 14.17 -0.67 -17.96
C GLY A 74 12.68 -0.80 -18.12
N ALA A 75 12.21 -1.98 -17.76
CA ALA A 75 10.81 -2.31 -17.71
C ALA A 75 10.50 -3.05 -16.41
N VAL A 76 9.32 -2.80 -15.88
CA VAL A 76 8.79 -3.46 -14.70
C VAL A 76 7.44 -4.04 -15.04
N TYR A 77 7.25 -5.29 -14.63
CA TYR A 77 5.97 -5.97 -14.68
C TYR A 77 5.69 -6.62 -13.34
N SER A 78 4.51 -6.41 -12.79
CA SER A 78 4.12 -7.07 -11.54
C SER A 78 2.68 -7.55 -11.58
N ILE A 79 2.48 -8.70 -10.96
CA ILE A 79 1.19 -9.35 -10.77
C ILE A 79 1.00 -9.47 -9.27
N ASP A 80 -0.18 -9.15 -8.78
CA ASP A 80 -0.61 -9.48 -7.42
C ASP A 80 -2.04 -10.00 -7.41
N ALA A 81 -2.33 -10.85 -6.44
CA ALA A 81 -3.67 -11.31 -6.17
C ALA A 81 -3.86 -11.44 -4.65
N ALA A 82 -5.04 -11.08 -4.19
CA ALA A 82 -5.48 -11.33 -2.83
C ALA A 82 -6.68 -12.29 -2.84
N ALA A 83 -6.75 -13.18 -1.88
CA ALA A 83 -7.85 -14.15 -1.77
C ALA A 83 -9.23 -13.50 -1.59
N THR A 84 -9.25 -12.23 -1.19
CA THR A 84 -10.46 -11.42 -0.96
C THR A 84 -10.79 -10.46 -2.11
N ASP A 85 -9.97 -10.45 -3.16
CA ASP A 85 -10.11 -9.53 -4.28
C ASP A 85 -10.84 -10.19 -5.45
N ASP A 86 -11.57 -9.41 -6.26
CA ASP A 86 -12.35 -9.86 -7.42
C ASP A 86 -11.48 -10.37 -8.60
N GLY A 87 -10.34 -10.96 -8.29
CA GLY A 87 -9.50 -11.67 -9.27
C GLY A 87 -8.61 -10.80 -10.15
N ARG A 88 -8.36 -9.55 -9.81
CA ARG A 88 -7.45 -8.69 -10.58
C ARG A 88 -6.00 -9.03 -10.29
N ALA A 89 -5.42 -9.84 -11.15
CA ALA A 89 -4.03 -10.29 -11.03
C ALA A 89 -2.99 -9.26 -11.52
N PHE A 90 -3.36 -8.34 -12.40
CA PHE A 90 -2.44 -7.38 -12.97
C PHE A 90 -2.23 -6.17 -12.06
N ARG A 91 -0.98 -5.82 -11.78
CA ARG A 91 -0.65 -4.68 -10.91
C ARG A 91 0.04 -3.54 -11.61
N GLU A 92 1.20 -3.76 -12.20
CA GLU A 92 1.99 -2.72 -12.85
C GLU A 92 2.62 -3.25 -14.13
N ALA A 93 2.68 -2.41 -15.16
CA ALA A 93 3.50 -2.61 -16.33
C ALA A 93 3.93 -1.25 -16.85
N PHE A 94 5.21 -0.93 -16.72
CA PHE A 94 5.74 0.33 -17.19
C PHE A 94 7.19 0.21 -17.64
N GLY A 95 7.54 1.02 -18.64
CA GLY A 95 8.90 1.27 -19.01
C GLY A 95 9.46 2.48 -18.29
N TYR A 96 10.77 2.58 -18.17
CA TYR A 96 11.41 3.75 -17.60
C TYR A 96 12.76 4.07 -18.24
N TYR A 97 13.09 5.33 -18.18
CA TYR A 97 14.41 5.86 -18.43
C TYR A 97 14.91 6.62 -17.21
N GLU A 98 16.11 6.31 -16.77
CA GLU A 98 16.76 6.93 -15.63
C GLU A 98 18.09 7.55 -16.08
N LEU A 99 18.25 8.82 -15.73
CA LEU A 99 19.50 9.55 -15.86
C LEU A 99 20.11 9.72 -14.49
N GLN A 100 21.30 9.14 -14.28
CA GLN A 100 22.00 9.15 -13.00
C GLN A 100 22.11 10.59 -12.45
N ASN A 101 21.86 10.76 -11.16
CA ASN A 101 21.88 12.05 -10.44
C ASN A 101 20.89 13.12 -10.93
N THR A 102 20.07 12.83 -11.93
CA THR A 102 19.06 13.77 -12.46
C THR A 102 17.66 13.34 -12.09
N GLY A 103 17.29 12.11 -12.46
CA GLY A 103 15.97 11.59 -12.17
C GLY A 103 15.55 10.49 -13.13
N ARG A 104 14.26 10.15 -13.07
CA ARG A 104 13.68 9.05 -13.81
C ARG A 104 12.34 9.45 -14.39
N ILE A 105 12.08 9.03 -15.61
CA ILE A 105 10.78 9.10 -16.27
C ILE A 105 10.24 7.69 -16.38
N GLU A 106 8.96 7.49 -16.02
CA GLU A 106 8.25 6.22 -16.13
C GLU A 106 7.01 6.42 -16.97
N ILE A 107 6.70 5.47 -17.84
CA ILE A 107 5.51 5.51 -18.70
C ILE A 107 4.87 4.13 -18.70
N GLY A 108 3.58 4.07 -18.37
CA GLY A 108 2.82 2.83 -18.33
C GLY A 108 1.83 2.77 -17.18
N PHE A 109 1.31 1.59 -16.93
CA PHE A 109 0.43 1.34 -15.79
C PHE A 109 1.24 1.27 -14.51
N THR A 110 1.13 2.30 -13.67
CA THR A 110 1.93 2.42 -12.46
C THR A 110 1.23 3.28 -11.42
N ASP A 111 1.71 3.20 -10.17
CA ASP A 111 1.23 4.06 -9.08
C ASP A 111 1.62 5.52 -9.30
N SER A 112 0.83 6.44 -8.74
CA SER A 112 1.17 7.87 -8.76
C SER A 112 2.45 8.17 -8.00
N ILE A 113 3.07 9.30 -8.34
CA ILE A 113 4.32 9.71 -7.67
C ILE A 113 4.06 10.11 -6.20
N ALA A 114 2.89 10.63 -5.91
CA ALA A 114 2.49 10.93 -4.53
C ALA A 114 2.49 9.67 -3.67
N ARG A 115 2.01 8.54 -4.21
CA ARG A 115 2.06 7.24 -3.55
C ARG A 115 3.49 6.71 -3.42
N LYS A 116 4.26 6.73 -4.49
CA LYS A 116 5.64 6.21 -4.50
C LYS A 116 6.56 6.93 -3.54
N LEU A 117 6.33 8.21 -3.31
CA LEU A 117 7.10 9.04 -2.38
C LEU A 117 6.48 9.09 -0.97
N GLY A 118 5.28 8.59 -0.78
CA GLY A 118 4.60 8.54 0.52
C GLY A 118 5.39 7.80 1.59
N VAL A 119 5.15 8.16 2.84
CA VAL A 119 5.67 7.48 4.04
C VAL A 119 4.48 6.87 4.76
N GLY A 120 4.48 5.55 4.92
CA GLY A 120 3.42 4.82 5.58
C GLY A 120 3.61 4.70 7.10
N LEU A 121 2.60 4.18 7.78
CA LEU A 121 2.65 3.88 9.22
C LEU A 121 3.56 2.68 9.50
N PRO A 122 4.29 2.65 10.62
CA PRO A 122 5.02 1.48 11.04
C PRO A 122 4.03 0.36 11.42
N ASP A 123 4.11 -0.74 10.68
CA ASP A 123 3.33 -1.96 10.91
C ASP A 123 4.23 -3.17 10.67
N VAL A 124 4.21 -4.11 11.60
CA VAL A 124 4.95 -5.37 11.50
C VAL A 124 4.05 -6.56 11.22
N GLY A 125 2.73 -6.37 11.28
CA GLY A 125 1.75 -7.41 10.96
C GLY A 125 1.66 -7.73 9.48
N GLY A 126 0.97 -8.81 9.16
CA GLY A 126 0.73 -9.24 7.78
C GLY A 126 -0.46 -8.58 7.11
N LEU A 127 -1.16 -7.67 7.78
CA LEU A 127 -2.42 -7.10 7.32
C LEU A 127 -2.27 -5.96 6.30
N ARG A 128 -1.04 -5.52 6.05
CA ARG A 128 -0.69 -4.54 4.99
C ARG A 128 -1.51 -3.26 5.04
N ILE A 129 -1.65 -2.68 6.22
CA ILE A 129 -2.44 -1.47 6.44
C ILE A 129 -2.02 -0.26 5.58
N ASN A 130 -0.79 -0.24 5.06
CA ASN A 130 -0.22 0.86 4.28
C ASN A 130 -0.31 0.69 2.75
N ASP A 131 -0.66 -0.48 2.23
CA ASP A 131 -0.64 -0.72 0.78
C ASP A 131 -2.03 -1.09 0.24
N ARG A 132 -2.52 -2.22 0.62
CA ARG A 132 -3.87 -2.68 0.34
C ARG A 132 -4.34 -3.37 1.59
N PRO A 133 -5.20 -2.75 2.36
CA PRO A 133 -5.67 -3.41 3.56
C PRO A 133 -6.34 -4.72 3.16
N ILE A 134 -5.89 -5.80 3.79
CA ILE A 134 -6.55 -7.10 3.70
C ILE A 134 -7.94 -7.02 4.37
N PHE A 135 -8.21 -5.92 5.05
CA PHE A 135 -9.51 -5.56 5.60
C PHE A 135 -10.46 -5.15 4.47
N HIS A 136 -11.05 -6.14 3.84
CA HIS A 136 -12.19 -5.86 2.98
C HIS A 136 -13.42 -5.66 3.88
N LYS A 137 -14.34 -4.75 3.49
CA LYS A 137 -15.64 -4.54 4.16
C LYS A 137 -16.41 -5.84 4.48
N LYS A 138 -16.15 -6.92 3.72
CA LYS A 138 -16.74 -8.25 3.96
C LYS A 138 -16.10 -9.00 5.12
N ILE A 139 -14.88 -8.64 5.53
CA ILE A 139 -14.13 -9.34 6.59
C ILE A 139 -14.27 -8.58 7.90
N VAL A 140 -14.19 -7.26 7.83
CA VAL A 140 -14.39 -6.34 8.95
C VAL A 140 -15.30 -5.23 8.45
N PRO A 141 -16.65 -5.42 8.50
CA PRO A 141 -17.63 -4.51 7.88
C PRO A 141 -17.50 -3.07 8.35
N ASP A 142 -17.18 -2.89 9.62
CA ASP A 142 -17.12 -1.61 10.32
C ASP A 142 -15.69 -1.08 10.47
N GLY A 143 -14.74 -1.69 9.75
CA GLY A 143 -13.35 -1.19 9.73
C GLY A 143 -13.25 0.12 8.96
N PRO A 144 -12.38 1.04 9.40
CA PRO A 144 -12.16 2.27 8.67
C PRO A 144 -11.79 1.97 7.22
N VAL A 145 -12.42 2.67 6.28
CA VAL A 145 -12.12 2.57 4.84
C VAL A 145 -10.76 3.25 4.58
N ILE A 146 -9.76 2.80 5.29
CA ILE A 146 -8.39 3.28 5.13
C ILE A 146 -7.72 2.39 4.11
N SER A 147 -8.10 2.56 2.87
CA SER A 147 -7.42 1.84 1.81
C SER A 147 -5.98 2.32 1.63
N ASP A 148 -5.64 3.51 2.12
CA ASP A 148 -4.32 4.05 1.88
C ASP A 148 -4.10 5.35 2.68
N THR A 149 -3.18 5.34 3.62
CA THR A 149 -2.71 6.57 4.28
C THR A 149 -1.80 7.38 3.35
N THR A 150 -1.35 6.80 2.25
CA THR A 150 -0.69 7.51 1.18
C THR A 150 -1.70 7.86 0.11
N LEU A 151 -1.57 9.03 -0.47
CA LEU A 151 -2.40 9.49 -1.56
C LEU A 151 -2.42 8.51 -2.70
N THR A 152 -3.59 8.07 -3.04
CA THR A 152 -3.80 7.37 -4.28
C THR A 152 -4.93 8.03 -5.02
N THR A 153 -4.69 8.33 -6.25
CA THR A 153 -5.72 8.46 -7.24
C THR A 153 -6.33 7.07 -7.45
N GLY A 154 -7.07 6.55 -6.47
CA GLY A 154 -7.74 5.26 -6.49
C GLY A 154 -6.97 4.12 -7.12
N ARG A 155 -6.96 3.99 -8.43
CA ARG A 155 -6.41 2.86 -9.17
C ARG A 155 -5.16 3.23 -9.95
N ARG A 156 -4.37 2.23 -10.26
CA ARG A 156 -3.28 2.35 -11.22
C ARG A 156 -3.85 2.70 -12.58
N ALA A 157 -3.27 3.71 -13.17
CA ALA A 157 -3.66 4.20 -14.47
C ALA A 157 -2.48 4.23 -15.42
N LEU A 158 -2.77 4.38 -16.68
CA LEU A 158 -1.77 4.74 -17.66
C LEU A 158 -1.25 6.14 -17.31
N ARG A 159 0.02 6.22 -16.90
CA ARG A 159 0.63 7.44 -16.36
C ARG A 159 1.97 7.72 -16.97
N THR A 160 2.32 8.99 -16.96
CA THR A 160 3.70 9.46 -17.05
C THR A 160 4.12 10.01 -15.69
N ASN A 161 5.15 9.42 -15.09
CA ASN A 161 5.77 9.88 -13.87
C ASN A 161 7.12 10.49 -14.19
N ILE A 162 7.41 11.63 -13.57
CA ILE A 162 8.72 12.26 -13.58
C ILE A 162 9.16 12.39 -12.12
N VAL A 163 10.27 11.79 -11.76
CA VAL A 163 10.79 11.81 -10.40
C VAL A 163 12.25 12.24 -10.38
N SER A 164 12.60 13.18 -9.53
CA SER A 164 13.98 13.64 -9.36
C SER A 164 14.84 12.56 -8.71
N ALA A 165 16.13 12.55 -9.00
CA ALA A 165 17.08 11.86 -8.15
C ALA A 165 17.08 12.49 -6.73
N PRO A 166 17.36 11.70 -5.67
CA PRO A 166 17.49 12.24 -4.33
C PRO A 166 18.66 13.24 -4.25
N ARG A 167 18.38 14.49 -3.91
CA ARG A 167 19.41 15.53 -3.68
C ARG A 167 19.34 16.03 -2.25
N SER A 168 20.45 15.96 -1.52
CA SER A 168 20.49 16.36 -0.11
C SER A 168 19.37 15.73 0.74
N GLY A 169 18.95 14.52 0.39
CA GLY A 169 17.87 13.79 1.05
C GLY A 169 16.45 14.18 0.61
N ALA A 170 16.28 15.15 -0.29
CA ALA A 170 14.98 15.50 -0.86
C ALA A 170 14.80 14.81 -2.23
N GLN A 171 13.60 14.31 -2.48
CA GLN A 171 13.15 13.72 -3.73
C GLN A 171 11.73 14.22 -4.01
N TYR A 172 11.46 14.64 -5.21
CA TYR A 172 10.15 15.14 -5.62
C TYR A 172 9.78 14.61 -7.00
N GLY A 173 8.50 14.70 -7.34
CA GLY A 173 8.05 14.27 -8.65
C GLY A 173 6.62 14.70 -8.96
N LEU A 174 6.27 14.46 -10.20
CA LEU A 174 5.00 14.77 -10.83
C LEU A 174 4.49 13.53 -11.56
N SER A 175 3.20 13.32 -11.53
CA SER A 175 2.48 12.28 -12.25
C SER A 175 1.35 12.91 -13.04
N ILE A 176 1.16 12.46 -14.27
CA ILE A 176 0.02 12.82 -15.11
C ILE A 176 -0.63 11.52 -15.59
N ALA A 177 -1.92 11.37 -15.38
CA ALA A 177 -2.73 10.28 -15.90
C ALA A 177 -3.85 10.83 -16.78
N GLY A 178 -4.14 10.12 -17.85
CA GLY A 178 -5.25 10.43 -18.76
C GLY A 178 -6.52 9.66 -18.39
N ILE A 179 -7.49 9.70 -19.28
CA ILE A 179 -8.81 9.12 -19.14
C ILE A 179 -8.79 7.67 -18.65
N THR A 180 -9.57 7.40 -17.63
CA THR A 180 -9.80 6.06 -17.06
C THR A 180 -11.29 5.90 -16.76
N ASP A 181 -11.71 4.71 -16.33
CA ASP A 181 -13.07 4.50 -15.84
C ASP A 181 -13.36 5.28 -14.55
N ASP A 182 -12.33 5.82 -13.88
CA ASP A 182 -12.45 6.47 -12.58
C ASP A 182 -12.37 8.01 -12.67
N TYR A 183 -11.79 8.57 -13.72
CA TYR A 183 -11.63 10.03 -13.94
C TYR A 183 -11.15 10.34 -15.37
N ASP A 184 -11.37 11.56 -15.82
CA ASP A 184 -10.92 12.02 -17.15
C ASP A 184 -9.45 12.43 -17.15
N PHE A 185 -9.00 13.07 -16.08
CA PHE A 185 -7.63 13.53 -15.95
C PHE A 185 -7.19 13.57 -14.49
N ALA A 186 -5.94 13.23 -14.21
CA ALA A 186 -5.37 13.37 -12.88
C ALA A 186 -3.92 13.87 -12.90
N VAL A 187 -3.61 14.76 -11.99
CA VAL A 187 -2.25 15.24 -11.71
C VAL A 187 -1.91 14.98 -10.25
N ASP A 188 -0.75 14.35 -10.02
CA ASP A 188 -0.27 14.10 -8.68
C ASP A 188 1.13 14.69 -8.51
N MET A 189 1.40 15.26 -7.34
CA MET A 189 2.73 15.70 -6.95
C MET A 189 3.14 14.99 -5.67
N GLY A 190 4.43 14.72 -5.53
CA GLY A 190 4.98 14.11 -4.34
C GLY A 190 6.32 14.71 -3.95
N LEU A 191 6.55 14.80 -2.65
CA LEU A 191 7.81 15.21 -2.05
C LEU A 191 8.14 14.25 -0.91
N LYS A 192 9.38 13.76 -0.89
CA LYS A 192 9.94 12.97 0.22
C LYS A 192 11.24 13.59 0.67
N ILE A 193 11.38 13.81 1.96
CA ILE A 193 12.59 14.34 2.59
C ILE A 193 13.11 13.31 3.57
N ARG A 194 14.36 12.90 3.42
CA ARG A 194 15.06 12.01 4.35
C ARG A 194 16.20 12.77 5.01
N ARG A 195 16.27 12.71 6.33
CA ARG A 195 17.30 13.38 7.15
C ARG A 195 17.90 12.38 8.15
N PRO A 196 18.90 11.59 7.73
CA PRO A 196 19.66 10.77 8.67
C PRO A 196 20.60 11.66 9.51
N SER A 197 20.68 11.38 10.80
CA SER A 197 21.61 12.05 11.73
C SER A 197 22.07 11.01 12.75
N GLY A 198 23.17 10.33 12.48
CA GLY A 198 23.66 9.22 13.31
C GLY A 198 22.63 8.10 13.45
N LYS A 199 22.25 7.80 14.68
CA LYS A 199 21.22 6.78 14.99
C LYS A 199 19.78 7.23 14.69
N LEU A 200 19.56 8.52 14.48
CA LEU A 200 18.26 9.11 14.24
C LEU A 200 18.05 9.28 12.72
N LYS A 201 17.05 8.61 12.19
CA LYS A 201 16.63 8.76 10.78
C LYS A 201 15.22 9.35 10.76
N ARG A 202 15.02 10.37 9.96
CA ARG A 202 13.72 11.02 9.78
C ARG A 202 13.33 10.97 8.32
N ALA A 203 12.07 10.67 8.05
CA ALA A 203 11.50 10.74 6.73
C ALA A 203 10.19 11.50 6.80
N PHE A 204 10.01 12.47 5.92
CA PHE A 204 8.78 13.25 5.74
C PHE A 204 8.30 13.06 4.32
N SER A 205 7.01 13.02 4.13
CA SER A 205 6.39 13.03 2.80
C SER A 205 5.23 14.01 2.75
N PHE A 206 5.07 14.60 1.59
CA PHE A 206 3.90 15.40 1.22
C PHE A 206 3.45 14.94 -0.14
N GLY A 207 2.16 14.87 -0.33
CA GLY A 207 1.58 14.52 -1.60
C GLY A 207 0.31 15.32 -1.85
N THR A 208 0.03 15.59 -3.10
CA THR A 208 -1.22 16.20 -3.54
C THR A 208 -1.68 15.51 -4.81
N SER A 209 -2.96 15.38 -4.98
CA SER A 209 -3.60 14.87 -6.16
C SER A 209 -4.79 15.73 -6.51
N PHE A 210 -4.93 15.99 -7.79
CA PHE A 210 -6.09 16.63 -8.38
C PHE A 210 -6.65 15.70 -9.45
N MET A 211 -7.95 15.48 -9.44
CA MET A 211 -8.68 14.69 -10.43
C MET A 211 -9.81 15.55 -10.99
N ASP A 212 -9.89 15.59 -12.30
CA ASP A 212 -10.98 16.20 -13.03
C ASP A 212 -12.03 15.15 -13.32
N ASN A 213 -13.29 15.50 -13.11
CA ASN A 213 -14.45 14.65 -13.36
C ASN A 213 -14.27 13.22 -12.81
N PRO A 214 -14.00 13.05 -11.49
CA PRO A 214 -13.85 11.73 -10.93
C PRO A 214 -15.17 10.97 -11.03
N HIS A 215 -15.15 9.86 -11.74
CA HIS A 215 -16.33 8.99 -11.85
C HIS A 215 -16.53 8.32 -10.49
N GLY A 216 -17.74 8.45 -9.93
CA GLY A 216 -18.07 7.91 -8.63
C GLY A 216 -17.93 6.39 -8.62
N PHE A 217 -17.22 5.87 -7.64
CA PHE A 217 -17.18 4.45 -7.35
C PHE A 217 -18.54 4.02 -6.83
N SER A 218 -19.44 3.58 -7.70
CA SER A 218 -20.56 2.77 -7.26
C SER A 218 -20.09 1.31 -7.21
N THR A 219 -19.81 0.81 -6.01
CA THR A 219 -19.78 -0.64 -5.79
C THR A 219 -21.17 -1.23 -5.70
N ASP A 220 -22.19 -0.39 -5.66
CA ASP A 220 -23.59 -0.78 -5.70
C ASP A 220 -24.16 -0.61 -7.10
N VAL A 221 -24.68 -1.70 -7.65
CA VAL A 221 -25.35 -1.77 -8.95
C VAL A 221 -26.57 -0.83 -9.05
N TYR A 222 -27.01 -0.25 -7.95
CA TYR A 222 -28.20 0.60 -7.84
C TYR A 222 -27.94 2.08 -7.56
N ALA A 223 -26.70 2.49 -7.34
CA ALA A 223 -26.40 3.91 -7.18
C ALA A 223 -26.08 4.52 -8.56
N PRO A 224 -26.75 5.62 -8.96
CA PRO A 224 -26.40 6.31 -10.18
C PRO A 224 -24.91 6.73 -10.10
N ALA A 225 -24.22 6.57 -11.22
CA ALA A 225 -22.86 7.10 -11.34
C ALA A 225 -22.92 8.61 -11.10
N VAL A 226 -22.31 9.04 -10.01
CA VAL A 226 -22.28 10.43 -9.66
C VAL A 226 -20.94 10.97 -10.12
N THR A 227 -21.02 11.88 -11.01
CA THR A 227 -19.87 12.65 -11.48
C THR A 227 -19.71 13.85 -10.58
N SER A 228 -18.59 13.96 -9.89
CA SER A 228 -18.18 15.24 -9.31
C SER A 228 -17.33 15.99 -10.32
N ASP A 229 -17.40 17.31 -10.32
CA ASP A 229 -16.66 18.10 -11.30
C ASP A 229 -15.15 18.02 -11.03
N TRP A 230 -14.73 17.94 -9.77
CA TRP A 230 -13.33 17.72 -9.43
C TRP A 230 -13.12 17.21 -7.98
N ARG A 231 -11.98 16.58 -7.75
CA ARG A 231 -11.56 16.12 -6.43
C ARG A 231 -10.10 16.50 -6.16
N ALA A 232 -9.82 17.02 -4.99
CA ALA A 232 -8.47 17.28 -4.52
C ALA A 232 -8.15 16.44 -3.28
N GLN A 233 -6.90 16.00 -3.17
CA GLN A 233 -6.42 15.25 -2.02
C GLN A 233 -5.06 15.77 -1.59
N PHE A 234 -4.83 15.78 -0.27
CA PHE A 234 -3.56 16.17 0.33
C PHE A 234 -3.13 15.12 1.34
N THR A 235 -1.87 14.74 1.31
CA THR A 235 -1.29 13.86 2.33
C THR A 235 -0.05 14.44 2.94
N ALA A 236 0.16 14.12 4.21
CA ALA A 236 1.42 14.32 4.90
C ALA A 236 1.77 13.06 5.69
N GLY A 237 3.04 12.70 5.70
CA GLY A 237 3.53 11.56 6.46
C GLY A 237 4.89 11.85 7.09
N MET A 238 5.13 11.25 8.24
CA MET A 238 6.39 11.35 8.95
C MET A 238 6.75 10.02 9.60
N ASN A 239 8.02 9.59 9.45
CA ASN A 239 8.60 8.50 10.22
C ASN A 239 9.88 8.98 10.91
N ILE A 240 9.99 8.65 12.18
CA ILE A 240 11.19 8.88 12.99
C ILE A 240 11.68 7.52 13.46
N GLN A 241 12.88 7.15 13.06
CA GLN A 241 13.55 5.93 13.51
C GLN A 241 14.71 6.31 14.43
N TYR A 242 14.74 5.69 15.60
CA TYR A 242 15.85 5.78 16.55
C TYR A 242 16.21 4.38 17.04
N ASN A 243 17.42 3.91 16.68
CA ASN A 243 17.82 2.51 16.84
C ASN A 243 16.76 1.54 16.26
N SER A 244 16.21 0.67 17.10
CA SER A 244 15.18 -0.31 16.76
C SER A 244 13.75 0.25 16.82
N TRP A 245 13.55 1.46 17.28
CA TRP A 245 12.25 2.10 17.37
C TRP A 245 11.91 2.86 16.09
N ILE A 246 10.70 2.72 15.62
CA ILE A 246 10.15 3.54 14.55
C ILE A 246 8.82 4.09 15.05
N TRP A 247 8.67 5.38 15.02
CA TRP A 247 7.40 6.07 15.19
C TRP A 247 7.01 6.74 13.89
N GLY A 248 5.74 6.65 13.51
CA GLY A 248 5.22 7.23 12.30
C GLY A 248 3.82 7.80 12.47
N THR A 249 3.53 8.81 11.69
CA THR A 249 2.19 9.37 11.55
C THR A 249 1.91 9.74 10.11
N THR A 250 0.66 9.61 9.70
CA THR A 250 0.20 10.03 8.38
C THR A 250 -1.17 10.67 8.49
N ALA A 251 -1.44 11.60 7.60
CA ALA A 251 -2.77 12.18 7.46
C ALA A 251 -3.09 12.41 5.99
N ARG A 252 -4.34 12.24 5.63
CA ARG A 252 -4.89 12.52 4.31
C ARG A 252 -6.18 13.33 4.48
N VAL A 253 -6.31 14.39 3.70
CA VAL A 253 -7.55 15.16 3.56
C VAL A 253 -8.03 15.00 2.13
N ILE A 254 -9.31 14.69 1.97
CA ILE A 254 -9.98 14.57 0.68
C ILE A 254 -11.03 15.68 0.63
N TYR A 255 -11.03 16.41 -0.44
CA TYR A 255 -12.08 17.38 -0.78
C TYR A 255 -12.70 17.00 -2.11
N ASP A 256 -14.02 16.95 -2.17
CA ASP A 256 -14.81 16.65 -3.34
C ASP A 256 -15.86 17.77 -3.53
N GLU A 257 -15.98 18.32 -4.73
CA GLU A 257 -16.90 19.43 -4.99
C GLU A 257 -18.37 19.03 -4.87
N ASN A 258 -18.69 17.83 -5.29
CA ASN A 258 -20.03 17.28 -5.18
C ASN A 258 -20.01 15.93 -4.47
N PRO A 259 -19.92 15.93 -3.13
CA PRO A 259 -19.81 14.68 -2.39
C PRO A 259 -21.12 13.89 -2.47
N ILE A 260 -21.12 12.83 -3.25
CA ILE A 260 -22.23 11.88 -3.31
C ILE A 260 -21.67 10.47 -3.08
N GLY A 261 -21.94 9.93 -1.90
CA GLY A 261 -21.54 8.60 -1.51
C GLY A 261 -20.55 8.56 -0.33
N PRO A 262 -20.23 7.38 0.16
CA PRO A 262 -19.49 7.20 1.44
C PRO A 262 -17.99 7.54 1.38
N ILE A 263 -17.45 8.01 0.26
CA ILE A 263 -16.01 8.31 0.10
C ILE A 263 -15.79 9.76 -0.39
N SER A 264 -16.76 10.60 -0.19
CA SER A 264 -16.72 11.93 -0.80
C SER A 264 -15.69 12.84 -0.16
N ASP A 265 -15.95 13.32 1.01
CA ASP A 265 -15.07 14.24 1.73
C ASP A 265 -14.61 13.60 3.01
N GLY A 266 -13.38 13.87 3.44
CA GLY A 266 -13.00 13.37 4.74
C GLY A 266 -11.54 13.55 5.12
N ILE A 267 -11.28 13.13 6.34
CA ILE A 267 -9.95 13.07 6.92
C ILE A 267 -9.66 11.61 7.27
N VAL A 268 -8.50 11.14 6.86
CA VAL A 268 -7.96 9.85 7.29
C VAL A 268 -6.61 10.10 7.91
N ALA A 269 -6.41 9.68 9.14
CA ALA A 269 -5.14 9.84 9.80
C ALA A 269 -4.78 8.62 10.66
N GLY A 270 -3.51 8.47 10.93
CA GLY A 270 -3.03 7.41 11.78
C GLY A 270 -1.67 7.69 12.38
N THR A 271 -1.39 6.98 13.46
CA THR A 271 -0.08 6.99 14.11
C THR A 271 0.27 5.57 14.54
N GLY A 272 1.54 5.26 14.56
CA GLY A 272 2.00 3.95 14.99
C GLY A 272 3.41 3.99 15.53
N VAL A 273 3.72 2.98 16.32
CA VAL A 273 5.06 2.74 16.82
C VAL A 273 5.41 1.27 16.57
N SER A 274 6.65 1.01 16.16
CA SER A 274 7.17 -0.35 16.10
C SER A 274 8.54 -0.43 16.74
N TYR A 275 8.86 -1.63 17.22
CA TYR A 275 10.14 -1.98 17.80
C TYR A 275 10.65 -3.27 17.19
N ASP A 276 11.86 -3.23 16.63
CA ASP A 276 12.48 -4.35 15.92
C ASP A 276 13.66 -4.90 16.73
N LEU A 277 13.53 -6.16 17.14
CA LEU A 277 14.53 -6.93 17.90
C LEU A 277 15.00 -8.09 17.04
N MET A 278 15.87 -7.85 16.07
CA MET A 278 16.45 -8.89 15.20
C MET A 278 15.43 -9.94 14.70
N LYS A 279 15.06 -10.92 15.55
CA LYS A 279 14.09 -11.99 15.24
C LYS A 279 12.64 -11.63 15.58
N TYR A 280 12.42 -10.68 16.47
CA TYR A 280 11.09 -10.30 16.94
C TYR A 280 10.82 -8.86 16.59
N SER A 281 9.60 -8.57 16.19
CA SER A 281 9.15 -7.20 16.00
C SER A 281 7.75 -7.05 16.56
N VAL A 282 7.48 -5.92 17.16
CA VAL A 282 6.14 -5.56 17.65
C VAL A 282 5.73 -4.22 17.09
N SER A 283 4.44 -4.01 16.89
CA SER A 283 3.90 -2.70 16.55
C SER A 283 2.55 -2.47 17.22
N LEU A 284 2.26 -1.19 17.44
CA LEU A 284 0.95 -0.70 17.81
C LEU A 284 0.61 0.44 16.86
N THR A 285 -0.52 0.34 16.19
CA THR A 285 -0.97 1.31 15.19
C THR A 285 -2.41 1.69 15.45
N TYR A 286 -2.66 2.98 15.51
CA TYR A 286 -3.98 3.56 15.60
C TYR A 286 -4.29 4.34 14.34
N MET A 287 -5.51 4.23 13.86
CA MET A 287 -6.00 4.91 12.67
C MET A 287 -7.41 5.39 12.91
N PHE A 288 -7.77 6.49 12.31
CA PHE A 288 -9.15 6.92 12.24
C PHE A 288 -9.48 7.46 10.84
N SER A 289 -10.71 7.36 10.46
CA SER A 289 -11.28 8.04 9.29
C SER A 289 -12.56 8.73 9.68
N ASP A 290 -12.74 9.92 9.17
CA ASP A 290 -13.96 10.69 9.25
C ASP A 290 -14.33 11.03 7.82
N THR A 291 -15.34 10.34 7.29
CA THR A 291 -15.83 10.51 5.93
C THR A 291 -17.19 11.17 5.98
N GLY A 292 -17.36 12.31 5.32
CA GLY A 292 -18.59 13.10 5.35
C GLY A 292 -18.51 14.36 6.23
N VAL A 293 -17.31 14.79 6.63
CA VAL A 293 -17.05 15.98 7.48
C VAL A 293 -17.74 17.24 6.95
N TRP A 294 -17.90 17.33 5.65
CA TRP A 294 -18.45 18.52 5.00
C TRP A 294 -19.91 18.40 4.61
N ASN A 295 -20.48 17.18 4.63
CA ASN A 295 -21.88 16.92 4.29
C ASN A 295 -22.65 16.41 5.50
N ARG A 296 -23.26 17.32 6.25
CA ARG A 296 -23.95 17.06 7.52
C ARG A 296 -25.23 16.19 7.42
N ASP A 297 -25.68 15.86 6.22
CA ASP A 297 -26.88 15.03 6.00
C ASP A 297 -26.57 13.52 5.96
N VAL A 298 -25.30 13.13 5.91
CA VAL A 298 -24.87 11.74 6.02
C VAL A 298 -24.43 11.50 7.46
N LYS A 299 -24.97 10.44 8.10
CA LYS A 299 -24.59 10.04 9.46
C LYS A 299 -23.08 10.01 9.60
N ASP A 300 -22.57 10.72 10.62
CA ASP A 300 -21.15 10.76 10.98
C ASP A 300 -20.59 9.34 11.15
N PHE A 301 -19.82 8.87 10.19
CA PHE A 301 -19.07 7.63 10.29
C PHE A 301 -17.63 7.95 10.71
N MET A 302 -17.43 8.14 11.99
CA MET A 302 -16.08 8.11 12.57
C MET A 302 -15.67 6.67 12.79
N ASP A 303 -14.79 6.16 11.95
CA ASP A 303 -14.23 4.82 12.08
C ASP A 303 -12.87 4.87 12.77
N HIS A 304 -12.72 4.06 13.79
CA HIS A 304 -11.48 3.91 14.54
C HIS A 304 -10.94 2.50 14.40
N MET A 305 -9.63 2.37 14.33
CA MET A 305 -8.97 1.07 14.36
C MET A 305 -7.69 1.13 15.18
N LEU A 306 -7.54 0.19 16.11
CA LEU A 306 -6.32 -0.04 16.87
C LEU A 306 -5.83 -1.45 16.60
N ILE A 307 -4.56 -1.60 16.21
CA ILE A 307 -3.96 -2.90 15.91
C ILE A 307 -2.64 -3.02 16.66
N GLY A 308 -2.53 -4.09 17.44
CA GLY A 308 -1.27 -4.57 18.00
C GLY A 308 -0.78 -5.77 17.20
N SER A 309 0.46 -5.77 16.75
CA SER A 309 1.03 -6.86 15.95
C SER A 309 2.35 -7.34 16.52
N PHE A 310 2.56 -8.65 16.44
CA PHE A 310 3.81 -9.34 16.74
C PHE A 310 4.25 -10.12 15.52
N ARG A 311 5.54 -10.06 15.18
CA ARG A 311 6.15 -10.81 14.10
C ARG A 311 7.38 -11.56 14.61
N TYR A 312 7.54 -12.79 14.13
CA TYR A 312 8.72 -13.61 14.35
C TYR A 312 9.36 -13.98 13.01
N LYS A 313 10.65 -13.70 12.85
CA LYS A 313 11.44 -14.07 11.67
C LYS A 313 12.05 -15.45 11.88
N TYR A 314 11.56 -16.43 11.16
CA TYR A 314 12.14 -17.79 11.13
C TYR A 314 13.45 -17.81 10.35
N SER A 315 13.48 -17.07 9.24
CA SER A 315 14.66 -16.86 8.39
C SER A 315 14.63 -15.44 7.78
N GLU A 316 15.61 -15.11 6.93
CA GLU A 316 15.62 -13.85 6.20
C GLU A 316 14.39 -13.67 5.31
N ASN A 317 13.86 -14.79 4.81
CA ASN A 317 12.80 -14.82 3.81
C ASN A 317 11.45 -15.30 4.34
N VAL A 318 11.37 -15.75 5.59
CA VAL A 318 10.14 -16.34 6.17
C VAL A 318 9.88 -15.71 7.52
N ASP A 319 8.71 -15.15 7.67
CA ASP A 319 8.21 -14.66 8.96
C ASP A 319 6.78 -15.12 9.23
N GLY A 320 6.46 -15.27 10.51
CA GLY A 320 5.10 -15.45 11.01
C GLY A 320 4.65 -14.24 11.79
N TRP A 321 3.37 -13.98 11.82
CA TRP A 321 2.78 -12.82 12.51
C TRP A 321 1.47 -13.18 13.20
N ILE A 322 1.18 -12.45 14.27
CA ILE A 322 -0.11 -12.43 14.97
C ILE A 322 -0.47 -10.98 15.18
N SER A 323 -1.73 -10.63 14.95
CA SER A 323 -2.28 -9.30 15.23
C SER A 323 -3.58 -9.41 15.98
N LEU A 324 -3.76 -8.50 16.94
CA LEU A 324 -4.98 -8.27 17.68
C LEU A 324 -5.43 -6.85 17.38
N GLY A 325 -6.69 -6.67 17.10
CA GLY A 325 -7.21 -5.34 16.80
C GLY A 325 -8.65 -5.18 17.20
N ILE A 326 -9.06 -3.92 17.20
CA ILE A 326 -10.42 -3.50 17.37
C ILE A 326 -10.70 -2.40 16.37
N THR A 327 -11.80 -2.50 15.65
CA THR A 327 -12.39 -1.39 14.92
C THR A 327 -13.41 -0.70 15.82
N SER A 328 -14.13 0.31 15.34
CA SER A 328 -15.13 1.03 16.16
C SER A 328 -16.09 0.11 16.91
N GLU A 329 -16.43 -1.03 16.32
CA GLU A 329 -17.43 -1.94 16.88
C GLU A 329 -16.96 -3.40 16.96
N THR A 330 -15.94 -3.80 16.14
CA THR A 330 -15.61 -5.21 15.95
C THR A 330 -14.17 -5.51 16.38
N PRO A 331 -13.96 -6.31 17.44
CA PRO A 331 -12.66 -6.86 17.75
C PRO A 331 -12.29 -7.96 16.74
N PHE A 332 -11.01 -8.14 16.49
CA PHE A 332 -10.52 -9.21 15.61
C PHE A 332 -9.17 -9.76 16.06
N VAL A 333 -8.92 -10.99 15.66
CA VAL A 333 -7.60 -11.62 15.75
C VAL A 333 -7.19 -12.11 14.37
N SER A 334 -5.92 -12.00 14.04
CA SER A 334 -5.38 -12.54 12.81
C SER A 334 -4.00 -13.13 13.03
N ALA A 335 -3.70 -14.17 12.26
CA ALA A 335 -2.40 -14.82 12.30
C ALA A 335 -2.05 -15.36 10.92
N GLY A 336 -0.77 -15.43 10.62
CA GLY A 336 -0.34 -15.97 9.32
C GLY A 336 1.18 -16.02 9.17
N MET A 337 1.58 -16.34 7.95
CA MET A 337 2.98 -16.42 7.54
C MET A 337 3.18 -15.62 6.27
N ARG A 338 4.39 -15.10 6.11
CA ARG A 338 4.85 -14.43 4.90
C ARG A 338 6.18 -15.00 4.44
N ILE A 339 6.29 -15.19 3.13
CA ILE A 339 7.52 -15.56 2.43
C ILE A 339 7.88 -14.42 1.50
N THR A 340 9.16 -14.03 1.46
CA THR A 340 9.70 -13.05 0.51
C THR A 340 10.81 -13.69 -0.31
N PHE A 341 10.94 -13.31 -1.59
CA PHE A 341 12.00 -13.80 -2.48
C PHE A 341 12.44 -12.72 -3.47
#